data_b20b013818892bffac186ad7faae6104
#
_entry.id   b20b013818892bffac186ad7faae6104
#
_cell.length_a   1.000
_cell.length_b   1.000
_cell.length_c   1.000
_cell.angle_alpha   90.00
_cell.angle_beta   90.00
_cell.angle_gamma   90.00
#
_symmetry.space_group_name_H-M   'P 1'
#
loop_
_entity.id
_entity.type
_entity.pdbx_description
1 polymer ?
#
loop_
_entity_poly.entity_id
_entity_poly.type
_entity_poly.pdbx_seq_one_letter_code
_entity_poly.pdbx_strand_id
1 'polypeptide(L)'
;MHIPDGYLSPATCAVGAAVMVPAIGVACAQTKRVVKSREAPLLALGASYSFLVMMFNVPVPDGTTAHAVGAVLLAVLLGPWAAMVCVSVALAIQALFFGDGGVLALGVNMFNMALVMPFAGYGVYRLLARGSSLSARRRALAAGAGGYVGLNLAALCAAVELGLQPTLFHSANGTPLYAPFHLSQSIPAMALAHLTVAGLVEFVLTVGIVAYLQRANLPLLRLNHPGVPDTAEGLVRGPGRPAWRWGLAGVLAMVLLTPLGLLAPGGAFGEDAPADLNLQKYHLSAVPSGLAHYSDFWRHTVLGGYGFASGRHADLGYWLSALLGVAAVGAAVTLFVAAVRLLGRMHARDAHASA
;
A
#
# COMPACT_ATOMS: atom_id res chain seq x y z
N MET A 1 -2.34 0.02 -9.12
CA MET A 1 -0.90 0.42 -9.05
C MET A 1 0.05 -0.75 -8.77
N HIS A 2 -0.45 -1.93 -8.58
CA HIS A 2 0.38 -3.13 -8.49
C HIS A 2 0.93 -3.46 -9.87
N ILE A 3 2.25 -3.57 -10.00
CA ILE A 3 2.86 -3.99 -11.26
C ILE A 3 3.09 -5.49 -11.17
N PRO A 4 2.43 -6.30 -12.03
CA PRO A 4 2.61 -7.75 -12.05
C PRO A 4 3.99 -8.16 -12.56
N ASP A 5 4.37 -9.42 -12.32
CA ASP A 5 5.59 -9.98 -12.86
C ASP A 5 5.53 -10.02 -14.41
N GLY A 6 6.67 -9.75 -15.03
CA GLY A 6 6.81 -9.70 -16.47
C GLY A 6 6.58 -8.35 -17.14
N TYR A 7 5.88 -7.41 -16.50
CA TYR A 7 5.72 -6.05 -17.04
C TYR A 7 7.00 -5.21 -16.93
N LEU A 8 7.82 -5.47 -15.92
CA LEU A 8 9.13 -4.84 -15.76
C LEU A 8 10.24 -5.84 -16.04
N SER A 9 11.33 -5.35 -16.61
CA SER A 9 12.54 -6.14 -16.80
C SER A 9 13.12 -6.57 -15.45
N PRO A 10 13.81 -7.74 -15.37
CA PRO A 10 14.53 -8.13 -14.15
C PRO A 10 15.56 -7.09 -13.70
N ALA A 11 16.16 -6.33 -14.62
CA ALA A 11 17.08 -5.25 -14.29
C ALA A 11 16.35 -4.11 -13.54
N THR A 12 15.19 -3.68 -14.01
CA THR A 12 14.35 -2.67 -13.32
C THR A 12 13.91 -3.19 -11.95
N CYS A 13 13.48 -4.44 -11.86
CA CYS A 13 13.10 -5.07 -10.60
C CYS A 13 14.27 -5.14 -9.61
N ALA A 14 15.47 -5.47 -10.08
CA ALA A 14 16.69 -5.49 -9.26
C ALA A 14 17.05 -4.11 -8.71
N VAL A 15 16.89 -3.04 -9.50
CA VAL A 15 17.08 -1.66 -9.02
C VAL A 15 16.08 -1.33 -7.92
N GLY A 16 14.79 -1.64 -8.11
CA GLY A 16 13.78 -1.44 -7.08
C GLY A 16 14.11 -2.19 -5.78
N ALA A 17 14.52 -3.45 -5.88
CA ALA A 17 14.94 -4.25 -4.73
C ALA A 17 16.19 -3.67 -4.05
N ALA A 18 17.20 -3.22 -4.82
CA ALA A 18 18.42 -2.62 -4.29
C ALA A 18 18.16 -1.32 -3.52
N VAL A 19 17.15 -0.55 -3.90
CA VAL A 19 16.71 0.63 -3.16
C VAL A 19 15.91 0.25 -1.92
N MET A 20 14.97 -0.71 -2.06
CA MET A 20 14.01 -0.99 -0.99
C MET A 20 14.57 -1.85 0.14
N VAL A 21 15.50 -2.78 -0.13
CA VAL A 21 16.09 -3.61 0.92
C VAL A 21 16.77 -2.76 2.01
N PRO A 22 17.68 -1.83 1.71
CA PRO A 22 18.24 -0.94 2.72
C PRO A 22 17.21 0.03 3.32
N ALA A 23 16.26 0.54 2.52
CA ALA A 23 15.22 1.43 3.01
C ALA A 23 14.31 0.75 4.05
N ILE A 24 13.92 -0.51 3.83
CA ILE A 24 13.19 -1.32 4.81
C ILE A 24 14.04 -1.55 6.06
N GLY A 25 15.33 -1.81 5.91
CA GLY A 25 16.24 -1.94 7.06
C GLY A 25 16.25 -0.69 7.94
N VAL A 26 16.33 0.49 7.32
CA VAL A 26 16.22 1.78 8.03
C VAL A 26 14.83 1.95 8.66
N ALA A 27 13.75 1.64 7.93
CA ALA A 27 12.39 1.73 8.45
C ALA A 27 12.20 0.84 9.68
N CYS A 28 12.69 -0.39 9.65
CA CYS A 28 12.67 -1.31 10.79
C CYS A 28 13.44 -0.72 11.99
N ALA A 29 14.60 -0.12 11.78
CA ALA A 29 15.39 0.50 12.83
C ALA A 29 14.70 1.72 13.45
N GLN A 30 14.07 2.58 12.63
CA GLN A 30 13.33 3.75 13.09
C GLN A 30 12.03 3.37 13.80
N THR A 31 11.35 2.34 13.33
CA THR A 31 10.09 1.85 13.91
C THR A 31 10.31 1.19 15.28
N LYS A 32 11.52 0.67 15.59
CA LYS A 32 11.85 0.15 16.92
C LYS A 32 11.55 1.14 18.06
N ARG A 33 11.67 2.44 17.81
CA ARG A 33 11.39 3.49 18.79
C ARG A 33 9.88 3.68 19.04
N VAL A 34 9.06 3.42 18.04
CA VAL A 34 7.58 3.53 18.09
C VAL A 34 6.97 2.23 18.63
N VAL A 35 7.57 1.08 18.37
CA VAL A 35 7.10 -0.28 18.70
C VAL A 35 7.36 -0.66 20.17
N LYS A 36 7.47 0.29 21.09
CA LYS A 36 7.44 -0.05 22.51
C LYS A 36 6.14 -0.77 22.84
N SER A 37 6.24 -1.94 23.35
CA SER A 37 5.33 -3.06 23.66
C SER A 37 3.80 -2.89 23.58
N ARG A 38 3.25 -1.70 23.77
CA ARG A 38 1.80 -1.42 23.76
C ARG A 38 1.24 -1.00 22.38
N GLU A 39 2.11 -0.61 21.47
CA GLU A 39 1.73 -0.05 20.14
C GLU A 39 1.89 -1.07 19.01
N ALA A 40 2.51 -2.23 19.25
CA ALA A 40 2.67 -3.30 18.27
C ALA A 40 1.34 -3.74 17.60
N PRO A 41 0.20 -3.86 18.33
CA PRO A 41 -1.09 -4.17 17.69
C PRO A 41 -1.54 -3.13 16.67
N LEU A 42 -1.13 -1.86 16.81
CA LEU A 42 -1.47 -0.80 15.85
C LEU A 42 -0.74 -0.98 14.51
N LEU A 43 0.46 -1.55 14.50
CA LEU A 43 1.15 -1.90 13.24
C LEU A 43 0.40 -3.01 12.50
N ALA A 44 -0.04 -4.06 13.22
CA ALA A 44 -0.81 -5.13 12.61
C ALA A 44 -2.16 -4.62 12.07
N LEU A 45 -2.87 -3.78 12.83
CA LEU A 45 -4.10 -3.15 12.39
C LEU A 45 -3.87 -2.21 11.19
N GLY A 46 -2.78 -1.44 11.20
CA GLY A 46 -2.42 -0.54 10.09
C GLY A 46 -2.09 -1.31 8.81
N ALA A 47 -1.30 -2.37 8.91
CA ALA A 47 -0.97 -3.21 7.76
C ALA A 47 -2.21 -3.95 7.23
N SER A 48 -3.09 -4.46 8.12
CA SER A 48 -4.38 -5.05 7.73
C SER A 48 -5.31 -4.04 7.09
N TYR A 49 -5.35 -2.81 7.57
CA TYR A 49 -6.10 -1.73 6.95
C TYR A 49 -5.61 -1.47 5.52
N SER A 50 -4.30 -1.31 5.31
CA SER A 50 -3.72 -1.08 3.99
C SER A 50 -4.01 -2.27 3.05
N PHE A 51 -3.84 -3.51 3.52
CA PHE A 51 -4.19 -4.71 2.78
C PHE A 51 -5.66 -4.69 2.32
N LEU A 52 -6.59 -4.45 3.24
CA LEU A 52 -8.02 -4.47 2.96
C LEU A 52 -8.46 -3.32 2.05
N VAL A 53 -7.95 -2.10 2.27
CA VAL A 53 -8.36 -0.95 1.46
C VAL A 53 -7.98 -1.11 -0.01
N MET A 54 -6.88 -1.79 -0.29
CA MET A 54 -6.45 -2.14 -1.65
C MET A 54 -7.34 -3.19 -2.33
N MET A 55 -8.12 -3.98 -1.57
CA MET A 55 -9.13 -4.89 -2.13
C MET A 55 -10.40 -4.17 -2.61
N PHE A 56 -10.62 -2.90 -2.23
CA PHE A 56 -11.77 -2.11 -2.70
C PHE A 56 -11.46 -1.43 -4.04
N ASN A 57 -11.64 -2.17 -5.12
CA ASN A 57 -11.55 -1.61 -6.46
C ASN A 57 -12.70 -0.65 -6.73
N VAL A 58 -12.40 0.46 -7.38
CA VAL A 58 -13.37 1.48 -7.80
C VAL A 58 -13.30 1.60 -9.32
N PRO A 59 -14.46 1.64 -10.03
CA PRO A 59 -14.44 1.74 -11.47
C PRO A 59 -13.93 3.12 -11.92
N VAL A 60 -13.13 3.11 -12.99
CA VAL A 60 -12.63 4.30 -13.66
C VAL A 60 -13.37 4.49 -14.98
N PRO A 61 -13.64 5.74 -15.43
CA PRO A 61 -14.43 6.01 -16.63
C PRO A 61 -13.94 5.38 -17.93
N ASP A 62 -12.67 4.99 -18.03
CA ASP A 62 -12.09 4.31 -19.19
C ASP A 62 -12.28 2.78 -19.22
N GLY A 63 -13.02 2.23 -18.25
CA GLY A 63 -13.26 0.81 -18.11
C GLY A 63 -12.20 0.05 -17.29
N THR A 64 -11.22 0.77 -16.74
CA THR A 64 -10.25 0.20 -15.79
C THR A 64 -10.70 0.36 -14.34
N THR A 65 -9.92 -0.14 -13.40
CA THR A 65 -10.15 0.01 -11.97
C THR A 65 -8.97 0.66 -11.28
N ALA A 66 -9.22 1.24 -10.11
CA ALA A 66 -8.18 1.76 -9.23
C ALA A 66 -8.61 1.61 -7.77
N HIS A 67 -7.67 1.73 -6.83
CA HIS A 67 -7.94 1.59 -5.39
C HIS A 67 -7.13 2.60 -4.57
N ALA A 68 -7.59 2.88 -3.35
CA ALA A 68 -6.83 3.58 -2.34
C ALA A 68 -5.78 2.63 -1.71
N VAL A 69 -4.80 3.17 -1.01
CA VAL A 69 -3.73 2.42 -0.33
C VAL A 69 -3.71 2.66 1.18
N GLY A 70 -4.12 3.85 1.61
CA GLY A 70 -4.14 4.24 3.02
C GLY A 70 -2.77 4.53 3.62
N ALA A 71 -1.69 4.55 2.83
CA ALA A 71 -0.32 4.71 3.32
C ALA A 71 -0.10 6.05 4.03
N VAL A 72 -0.71 7.14 3.53
CA VAL A 72 -0.57 8.47 4.14
C VAL A 72 -1.36 8.59 5.44
N LEU A 73 -2.53 7.96 5.55
CA LEU A 73 -3.23 7.84 6.83
C LEU A 73 -2.34 7.18 7.88
N LEU A 74 -1.70 6.06 7.53
CA LEU A 74 -0.76 5.37 8.42
C LEU A 74 0.44 6.25 8.79
N ALA A 75 0.96 7.03 7.84
CA ALA A 75 2.03 7.98 8.09
C ALA A 75 1.62 9.11 9.05
N VAL A 76 0.40 9.59 8.96
CA VAL A 76 -0.17 10.59 9.89
C VAL A 76 -0.30 10.00 11.29
N LEU A 77 -0.76 8.75 11.43
CA LEU A 77 -1.01 8.11 12.72
C LEU A 77 0.25 7.59 13.40
N LEU A 78 1.12 6.91 12.66
CA LEU A 78 2.24 6.11 13.19
C LEU A 78 3.61 6.65 12.78
N GLY A 79 3.64 7.64 11.90
CA GLY A 79 4.86 8.14 11.25
C GLY A 79 5.19 7.42 9.94
N PRO A 80 5.93 8.07 9.02
CA PRO A 80 6.17 7.55 7.67
C PRO A 80 6.98 6.25 7.65
N TRP A 81 7.92 6.06 8.59
CA TRP A 81 8.68 4.81 8.69
C TRP A 81 7.83 3.62 9.12
N ALA A 82 6.91 3.81 10.06
CA ALA A 82 5.97 2.76 10.46
C ALA A 82 4.96 2.46 9.36
N ALA A 83 4.48 3.48 8.65
CA ALA A 83 3.63 3.32 7.48
C ALA A 83 4.32 2.49 6.39
N MET A 84 5.61 2.77 6.12
CA MET A 84 6.41 2.01 5.17
C MET A 84 6.46 0.52 5.54
N VAL A 85 6.71 0.16 6.80
CA VAL A 85 6.69 -1.23 7.25
C VAL A 85 5.31 -1.86 7.05
N CYS A 86 4.24 -1.18 7.46
CA CYS A 86 2.87 -1.69 7.33
C CYS A 86 2.50 -1.98 5.87
N VAL A 87 2.75 -1.02 4.97
CA VAL A 87 2.42 -1.16 3.54
C VAL A 87 3.30 -2.21 2.88
N SER A 88 4.60 -2.27 3.22
CA SER A 88 5.49 -3.31 2.68
C SER A 88 5.04 -4.72 3.06
N VAL A 89 4.57 -4.93 4.30
CA VAL A 89 4.02 -6.22 4.73
C VAL A 89 2.73 -6.53 3.95
N ALA A 90 1.83 -5.56 3.79
CA ALA A 90 0.60 -5.75 3.03
C ALA A 90 0.90 -6.16 1.57
N LEU A 91 1.79 -5.44 0.88
CA LEU A 91 2.20 -5.73 -0.49
C LEU A 91 2.88 -7.11 -0.63
N ALA A 92 3.72 -7.49 0.33
CA ALA A 92 4.35 -8.81 0.31
C ALA A 92 3.31 -9.94 0.43
N ILE A 93 2.31 -9.79 1.31
CA ILE A 93 1.23 -10.77 1.46
C ILE A 93 0.36 -10.79 0.20
N GLN A 94 0.05 -9.64 -0.42
CA GLN A 94 -0.70 -9.57 -1.67
C GLN A 94 0.02 -10.31 -2.81
N ALA A 95 1.29 -10.04 -3.00
CA ALA A 95 2.08 -10.69 -4.05
C ALA A 95 2.24 -12.20 -3.81
N LEU A 96 2.60 -12.61 -2.58
CA LEU A 96 2.93 -14.01 -2.27
C LEU A 96 1.70 -14.91 -2.18
N PHE A 97 0.59 -14.44 -1.61
CA PHE A 97 -0.58 -15.29 -1.32
C PHE A 97 -1.68 -15.14 -2.36
N PHE A 98 -1.78 -13.98 -2.99
CA PHE A 98 -2.91 -13.66 -3.87
C PHE A 98 -2.48 -13.36 -5.31
N GLY A 99 -1.17 -13.18 -5.57
CA GLY A 99 -0.68 -12.82 -6.90
C GLY A 99 -1.09 -11.41 -7.34
N ASP A 100 -1.46 -10.56 -6.36
CA ASP A 100 -1.77 -9.16 -6.61
C ASP A 100 -0.48 -8.34 -6.52
N GLY A 101 0.02 -7.92 -7.67
CA GLY A 101 1.39 -7.45 -7.89
C GLY A 101 2.41 -8.59 -8.00
N GLY A 102 3.54 -8.30 -8.67
CA GLY A 102 4.59 -9.29 -8.91
C GLY A 102 5.50 -9.48 -7.69
N VAL A 103 5.96 -10.71 -7.49
CA VAL A 103 7.01 -11.04 -6.49
C VAL A 103 8.37 -10.52 -6.96
N LEU A 104 8.68 -10.65 -8.26
CA LEU A 104 9.87 -10.06 -8.86
C LEU A 104 9.79 -8.52 -8.83
N ALA A 105 8.63 -7.97 -9.11
CA ALA A 105 8.37 -6.53 -9.10
C ALA A 105 8.14 -5.95 -7.68
N LEU A 106 8.17 -6.77 -6.62
CA LEU A 106 7.81 -6.36 -5.25
C LEU A 106 8.61 -5.15 -4.76
N GLY A 107 9.92 -5.09 -5.06
CA GLY A 107 10.75 -3.94 -4.70
C GLY A 107 10.27 -2.63 -5.31
N VAL A 108 9.84 -2.65 -6.56
CA VAL A 108 9.31 -1.48 -7.28
C VAL A 108 7.94 -1.09 -6.73
N ASN A 109 7.05 -2.06 -6.51
CA ASN A 109 5.74 -1.81 -5.89
C ASN A 109 5.87 -1.22 -4.47
N MET A 110 6.83 -1.70 -3.68
CA MET A 110 7.14 -1.11 -2.37
C MET A 110 7.74 0.29 -2.49
N PHE A 111 8.59 0.55 -3.47
CA PHE A 111 9.13 1.88 -3.72
C PHE A 111 8.00 2.89 -3.94
N ASN A 112 7.05 2.57 -4.81
CA ASN A 112 5.94 3.45 -5.13
C ASN A 112 4.99 3.66 -3.93
N MET A 113 4.46 2.57 -3.38
CA MET A 113 3.37 2.62 -2.40
C MET A 113 3.82 2.66 -0.94
N ALA A 114 4.98 2.07 -0.61
CA ALA A 114 5.46 2.05 0.78
C ALA A 114 6.52 3.11 1.09
N LEU A 115 7.25 3.63 0.09
CA LEU A 115 8.24 4.69 0.28
C LEU A 115 7.72 6.03 -0.23
N VAL A 116 7.53 6.19 -1.55
CA VAL A 116 7.18 7.48 -2.17
C VAL A 116 5.87 8.01 -1.61
N MET A 117 4.82 7.22 -1.61
CA MET A 117 3.49 7.65 -1.20
C MET A 117 3.44 8.19 0.24
N PRO A 118 3.83 7.43 1.29
CA PRO A 118 3.73 7.90 2.66
C PRO A 118 4.67 9.06 2.99
N PHE A 119 5.87 9.08 2.41
CA PHE A 119 6.82 10.16 2.71
C PHE A 119 6.43 11.48 2.04
N ALA A 120 6.08 11.46 0.75
CA ALA A 120 5.62 12.64 0.04
C ALA A 120 4.31 13.17 0.62
N GLY A 121 3.32 12.29 0.81
CA GLY A 121 2.03 12.67 1.37
C GLY A 121 2.12 13.19 2.80
N TYR A 122 2.97 12.59 3.65
CA TYR A 122 3.23 13.10 5.00
C TYR A 122 3.95 14.46 4.98
N GLY A 123 4.83 14.69 4.01
CA GLY A 123 5.45 15.99 3.79
C GLY A 123 4.42 17.07 3.51
N VAL A 124 3.48 16.81 2.59
CA VAL A 124 2.35 17.70 2.28
C VAL A 124 1.46 17.91 3.51
N TYR A 125 1.11 16.84 4.21
CA TYR A 125 0.35 16.93 5.46
C TYR A 125 1.02 17.85 6.48
N ARG A 126 2.32 17.66 6.74
CA ARG A 126 3.06 18.49 7.70
C ARG A 126 3.09 19.95 7.32
N LEU A 127 3.25 20.24 6.04
CA LEU A 127 3.26 21.60 5.51
C LEU A 127 1.91 22.28 5.75
N LEU A 128 0.81 21.63 5.33
CA LEU A 128 -0.54 22.18 5.40
C LEU A 128 -1.11 22.20 6.81
N ALA A 129 -0.73 21.25 7.68
CA ALA A 129 -1.18 21.16 9.07
C ALA A 129 -0.37 22.03 10.03
N ARG A 130 0.68 22.72 9.58
CA ARG A 130 1.57 23.52 10.42
C ARG A 130 0.80 24.57 11.23
N GLY A 131 1.07 24.63 12.53
CA GLY A 131 0.43 25.58 13.47
C GLY A 131 -1.02 25.25 13.82
N SER A 132 -1.59 24.13 13.34
CA SER A 132 -2.95 23.72 13.73
C SER A 132 -2.95 22.79 14.94
N SER A 133 -3.99 22.89 15.80
CA SER A 133 -4.21 21.93 16.90
C SER A 133 -4.58 20.53 16.40
N LEU A 134 -4.48 19.52 17.27
CA LEU A 134 -4.85 18.13 16.89
C LEU A 134 -6.32 18.00 16.47
N SER A 135 -7.21 18.75 17.09
CA SER A 135 -8.66 18.75 16.82
C SER A 135 -9.06 19.66 15.64
N ALA A 136 -8.13 20.41 15.06
CA ALA A 136 -8.47 21.37 14.00
C ALA A 136 -8.91 20.66 12.71
N ARG A 137 -10.03 21.09 12.13
CA ARG A 137 -10.55 20.61 10.83
C ARG A 137 -9.50 20.71 9.71
N ARG A 138 -8.68 21.78 9.75
CA ARG A 138 -7.55 21.96 8.82
C ARG A 138 -6.62 20.76 8.79
N ARG A 139 -6.40 20.09 9.92
CA ARG A 139 -5.50 18.92 10.01
C ARG A 139 -6.07 17.69 9.30
N ALA A 140 -7.38 17.44 9.40
CA ALA A 140 -8.03 16.37 8.65
C ALA A 140 -7.95 16.62 7.14
N LEU A 141 -8.26 17.86 6.70
CA LEU A 141 -8.15 18.25 5.28
C LEU A 141 -6.70 18.15 4.77
N ALA A 142 -5.72 18.57 5.59
CA ALA A 142 -4.31 18.43 5.25
C ALA A 142 -3.87 16.96 5.08
N ALA A 143 -4.41 16.05 5.91
CA ALA A 143 -4.14 14.62 5.78
C ALA A 143 -4.72 14.05 4.48
N GLY A 144 -5.95 14.42 4.13
CA GLY A 144 -6.54 14.04 2.85
C GLY A 144 -5.79 14.59 1.65
N ALA A 145 -5.40 15.87 1.69
CA ALA A 145 -4.58 16.47 0.63
C ALA A 145 -3.23 15.75 0.48
N GLY A 146 -2.60 15.38 1.60
CA GLY A 146 -1.42 14.54 1.61
C GLY A 146 -1.67 13.18 0.98
N GLY A 147 -2.80 12.52 1.30
CA GLY A 147 -3.22 11.25 0.70
C GLY A 147 -3.36 11.35 -0.81
N TYR A 148 -4.10 12.36 -1.26
CA TYR A 148 -4.29 12.63 -2.69
C TYR A 148 -2.96 12.82 -3.42
N VAL A 149 -2.10 13.70 -2.93
CA VAL A 149 -0.81 13.99 -3.58
C VAL A 149 0.12 12.77 -3.52
N GLY A 150 0.20 12.09 -2.38
CA GLY A 150 1.05 10.92 -2.20
C GLY A 150 0.67 9.79 -3.15
N LEU A 151 -0.64 9.48 -3.28
CA LEU A 151 -1.13 8.45 -4.19
C LEU A 151 -0.83 8.78 -5.65
N ASN A 152 -1.08 10.03 -6.07
CA ASN A 152 -0.84 10.46 -7.45
C ASN A 152 0.66 10.45 -7.79
N LEU A 153 1.53 10.78 -6.83
CA LEU A 153 2.97 10.70 -7.06
C LEU A 153 3.46 9.24 -7.21
N ALA A 154 2.92 8.32 -6.38
CA ALA A 154 3.20 6.89 -6.52
C ALA A 154 2.72 6.35 -7.88
N ALA A 155 1.53 6.75 -8.32
CA ALA A 155 0.99 6.39 -9.62
C ALA A 155 1.83 6.93 -10.78
N LEU A 156 2.36 8.15 -10.65
CA LEU A 156 3.28 8.73 -11.64
C LEU A 156 4.59 7.92 -11.70
N CYS A 157 5.15 7.49 -10.57
CA CYS A 157 6.33 6.63 -10.57
C CYS A 157 6.04 5.31 -11.32
N ALA A 158 4.94 4.64 -11.02
CA ALA A 158 4.54 3.41 -11.73
C ALA A 158 4.34 3.65 -13.23
N ALA A 159 3.73 4.79 -13.61
CA ALA A 159 3.57 5.17 -15.02
C ALA A 159 4.90 5.35 -15.75
N VAL A 160 5.88 5.97 -15.09
CA VAL A 160 7.22 6.17 -15.63
C VAL A 160 7.96 4.84 -15.75
N GLU A 161 7.89 3.99 -14.72
CA GLU A 161 8.51 2.67 -14.70
C GLU A 161 7.99 1.78 -15.83
N LEU A 162 6.68 1.73 -16.04
CA LEU A 162 6.06 1.01 -17.16
C LEU A 162 6.42 1.65 -18.52
N GLY A 163 6.33 2.98 -18.60
CA GLY A 163 6.50 3.72 -19.86
C GLY A 163 7.94 3.78 -20.37
N LEU A 164 8.92 3.52 -19.54
CA LEU A 164 10.33 3.43 -19.93
C LEU A 164 10.71 2.05 -20.49
N GLN A 165 9.95 0.98 -20.19
CA GLN A 165 10.30 -0.38 -20.60
C GLN A 165 10.50 -0.51 -22.12
N PRO A 166 9.59 -0.02 -23.00
CA PRO A 166 9.76 -0.16 -24.44
C PRO A 166 11.01 0.53 -24.97
N THR A 167 11.41 1.63 -24.32
CA THR A 167 12.58 2.41 -24.74
C THR A 167 13.90 1.76 -24.27
N LEU A 168 13.89 1.15 -23.09
CA LEU A 168 15.09 0.57 -22.48
C LEU A 168 15.30 -0.89 -22.86
N PHE A 169 14.21 -1.64 -23.10
CA PHE A 169 14.23 -3.10 -23.27
C PHE A 169 13.39 -3.50 -24.48
N HIS A 170 14.01 -3.51 -25.62
CA HIS A 170 13.43 -3.95 -26.89
C HIS A 170 14.38 -4.88 -27.65
N SER A 171 13.85 -5.65 -28.56
CA SER A 171 14.63 -6.47 -29.51
C SER A 171 15.29 -5.59 -30.59
N ALA A 172 16.16 -6.19 -31.41
CA ALA A 172 16.88 -5.46 -32.46
C ALA A 172 15.96 -4.79 -33.50
N ASN A 173 14.73 -5.30 -33.67
CA ASN A 173 13.71 -4.72 -34.55
C ASN A 173 12.79 -3.70 -33.85
N GLY A 174 13.11 -3.30 -32.61
CA GLY A 174 12.33 -2.34 -31.84
C GLY A 174 11.10 -2.87 -31.10
N THR A 175 10.83 -4.20 -31.15
CA THR A 175 9.67 -4.79 -30.46
C THR A 175 9.92 -4.79 -28.95
N PRO A 176 8.99 -4.28 -28.11
CA PRO A 176 9.11 -4.31 -26.66
C PRO A 176 9.26 -5.73 -26.11
N LEU A 177 10.13 -5.92 -25.12
CA LEU A 177 10.33 -7.22 -24.45
C LEU A 177 9.45 -7.39 -23.20
N TYR A 178 9.01 -6.29 -22.59
CA TYR A 178 8.22 -6.22 -21.34
C TYR A 178 6.95 -5.40 -21.55
N ALA A 179 6.62 -4.47 -20.63
CA ALA A 179 5.47 -3.59 -20.82
C ALA A 179 5.52 -2.90 -22.19
N PRO A 180 4.46 -2.95 -22.97
CA PRO A 180 4.44 -2.36 -24.31
C PRO A 180 4.00 -0.88 -24.34
N PHE A 181 3.78 -0.29 -23.17
CA PHE A 181 3.25 1.05 -23.03
C PHE A 181 4.36 2.11 -23.09
N HIS A 182 4.30 3.06 -23.99
CA HIS A 182 5.17 4.23 -23.99
C HIS A 182 4.72 5.25 -22.91
N LEU A 183 5.60 6.17 -22.51
CA LEU A 183 5.29 7.24 -21.56
C LEU A 183 4.05 8.06 -21.97
N SER A 184 3.85 8.27 -23.26
CA SER A 184 2.67 8.97 -23.81
C SER A 184 1.35 8.21 -23.59
N GLN A 185 1.40 6.93 -23.24
CA GLN A 185 0.24 6.08 -22.93
C GLN A 185 0.11 5.85 -21.43
N SER A 186 1.20 5.45 -20.77
CA SER A 186 1.19 5.09 -19.35
C SER A 186 0.91 6.29 -18.43
N ILE A 187 1.51 7.47 -18.71
CA ILE A 187 1.28 8.65 -17.87
C ILE A 187 -0.18 9.12 -17.92
N PRO A 188 -0.80 9.34 -19.09
CA PRO A 188 -2.21 9.75 -19.14
C PRO A 188 -3.17 8.72 -18.54
N ALA A 189 -2.95 7.41 -18.78
CA ALA A 189 -3.79 6.35 -18.25
C ALA A 189 -3.76 6.32 -16.73
N MET A 190 -2.56 6.30 -16.14
CA MET A 190 -2.40 6.32 -14.68
C MET A 190 -2.88 7.65 -14.08
N ALA A 191 -2.64 8.78 -14.75
CA ALA A 191 -3.13 10.08 -14.30
C ALA A 191 -4.66 10.14 -14.29
N LEU A 192 -5.33 9.64 -15.34
CA LEU A 192 -6.79 9.59 -15.39
C LEU A 192 -7.36 8.83 -14.19
N ALA A 193 -6.91 7.61 -13.96
CA ALA A 193 -7.40 6.77 -12.87
C ALA A 193 -7.15 7.38 -11.48
N HIS A 194 -5.97 7.96 -11.27
CA HIS A 194 -5.54 8.38 -9.93
C HIS A 194 -5.89 9.83 -9.59
N LEU A 195 -5.85 10.76 -10.57
CA LEU A 195 -6.29 12.14 -10.32
C LEU A 195 -7.82 12.24 -10.16
N THR A 196 -8.59 11.43 -10.90
CA THR A 196 -10.06 11.57 -10.92
C THR A 196 -10.77 10.68 -9.91
N VAL A 197 -10.32 9.44 -9.69
CA VAL A 197 -11.03 8.45 -8.89
C VAL A 197 -10.24 8.05 -7.64
N ALA A 198 -9.14 7.32 -7.78
CA ALA A 198 -8.44 6.74 -6.63
C ALA A 198 -7.92 7.81 -5.67
N GLY A 199 -7.40 8.93 -6.18
CA GLY A 199 -6.94 10.05 -5.35
C GLY A 199 -8.07 10.71 -4.55
N LEU A 200 -9.25 10.86 -5.15
CA LEU A 200 -10.42 11.37 -4.42
C LEU A 200 -10.91 10.39 -3.36
N VAL A 201 -10.90 9.09 -3.64
CA VAL A 201 -11.22 8.05 -2.65
C VAL A 201 -10.21 8.09 -1.50
N GLU A 202 -8.91 8.13 -1.78
CA GLU A 202 -7.85 8.25 -0.78
C GLU A 202 -8.01 9.52 0.07
N PHE A 203 -8.34 10.67 -0.57
CA PHE A 203 -8.62 11.92 0.11
C PHE A 203 -9.79 11.79 1.08
N VAL A 204 -10.94 11.31 0.59
CA VAL A 204 -12.18 11.20 1.39
C VAL A 204 -12.01 10.24 2.55
N LEU A 205 -11.42 9.07 2.31
CA LEU A 205 -11.14 8.08 3.35
C LEU A 205 -10.21 8.65 4.42
N THR A 206 -9.12 9.29 4.01
CA THR A 206 -8.14 9.86 4.93
C THR A 206 -8.73 10.99 5.75
N VAL A 207 -9.47 11.93 5.12
CA VAL A 207 -10.18 13.00 5.84
C VAL A 207 -11.20 12.42 6.82
N GLY A 208 -12.02 11.48 6.36
CA GLY A 208 -13.08 10.86 7.17
C GLY A 208 -12.54 10.17 8.41
N ILE A 209 -11.49 9.35 8.25
CA ILE A 209 -10.89 8.62 9.37
C ILE A 209 -10.20 9.58 10.34
N VAL A 210 -9.42 10.57 9.87
CA VAL A 210 -8.78 11.55 10.75
C VAL A 210 -9.82 12.38 11.48
N ALA A 211 -10.88 12.86 10.80
CA ALA A 211 -11.97 13.62 11.44
C ALA A 211 -12.75 12.77 12.46
N TYR A 212 -12.94 11.49 12.19
CA TYR A 212 -13.53 10.56 13.16
C TYR A 212 -12.63 10.38 14.39
N LEU A 213 -11.33 10.18 14.20
CA LEU A 213 -10.37 10.01 15.29
C LEU A 213 -10.22 11.29 16.13
N GLN A 214 -10.33 12.46 15.52
CA GLN A 214 -10.36 13.74 16.24
C GLN A 214 -11.50 13.80 17.26
N ARG A 215 -12.63 13.13 17.00
CA ARG A 215 -13.81 13.11 17.89
C ARG A 215 -13.82 11.91 18.83
N ALA A 216 -13.40 10.74 18.33
CA ALA A 216 -13.56 9.47 19.03
C ALA A 216 -12.30 9.03 19.79
N ASN A 217 -11.11 9.37 19.30
CA ASN A 217 -9.85 8.88 19.86
C ASN A 217 -8.65 9.81 19.55
N LEU A 218 -8.70 11.02 20.08
CA LEU A 218 -7.63 12.01 19.93
C LEU A 218 -6.25 11.51 20.41
N PRO A 219 -6.14 10.69 21.49
CA PRO A 219 -4.87 10.10 21.90
C PRO A 219 -4.15 9.31 20.81
N LEU A 220 -4.86 8.65 19.89
CA LEU A 220 -4.24 7.93 18.77
C LEU A 220 -3.52 8.88 17.81
N LEU A 221 -4.11 10.03 17.50
CA LEU A 221 -3.47 11.07 16.70
C LEU A 221 -2.24 11.67 17.40
N ARG A 222 -2.24 11.71 18.74
CA ARG A 222 -1.14 12.26 19.55
C ARG A 222 0.12 11.38 19.49
N LEU A 223 0.01 10.09 19.16
CA LEU A 223 1.16 9.18 19.11
C LEU A 223 2.29 9.72 18.22
N ASN A 224 1.94 10.24 17.05
CA ASN A 224 2.91 10.81 16.11
C ASN A 224 3.06 12.34 16.23
N HIS A 225 2.30 12.98 17.14
CA HIS A 225 2.27 14.44 17.31
C HIS A 225 2.35 14.86 18.78
N PRO A 226 3.38 14.44 19.55
CA PRO A 226 3.41 14.61 21.01
C PRO A 226 3.44 16.08 21.49
N GLY A 227 3.93 17.02 20.67
CA GLY A 227 4.05 18.43 21.02
C GLY A 227 2.93 19.32 20.47
N VAL A 228 1.91 18.75 19.83
CA VAL A 228 0.83 19.55 19.25
C VAL A 228 -0.25 19.83 20.30
N PRO A 229 -0.62 21.11 20.53
CA PRO A 229 -1.63 21.45 21.50
C PRO A 229 -3.01 20.91 21.11
N ASP A 230 -3.79 20.61 22.13
CA ASP A 230 -5.18 20.19 22.03
C ASP A 230 -6.05 21.37 22.47
N THR A 231 -6.78 21.98 21.56
CA THR A 231 -7.68 23.12 21.90
C THR A 231 -9.10 22.68 22.22
N ALA A 232 -9.35 21.38 22.33
CA ALA A 232 -10.64 20.86 22.74
C ALA A 232 -10.83 21.01 24.25
N GLU A 233 -10.87 22.23 24.77
CA GLU A 233 -11.47 22.55 26.07
C GLU A 233 -12.92 22.06 26.03
N GLY A 234 -13.24 21.01 26.77
CA GLY A 234 -14.60 20.50 26.93
C GLY A 234 -14.89 19.08 26.45
N LEU A 235 -14.02 18.43 25.72
CA LEU A 235 -14.19 17.01 25.32
C LEU A 235 -13.30 16.06 26.15
N VAL A 236 -13.24 16.25 27.47
CA VAL A 236 -12.76 15.22 28.38
C VAL A 236 -13.80 14.11 28.41
N ARG A 237 -13.79 13.27 27.40
CA ARG A 237 -14.47 11.97 27.49
C ARG A 237 -13.59 11.07 28.31
N GLY A 238 -14.22 10.47 29.35
CA GLY A 238 -13.58 9.54 30.29
C GLY A 238 -12.73 8.45 29.62
N PRO A 239 -12.11 7.55 30.38
CA PRO A 239 -11.16 6.56 29.88
C PRO A 239 -11.81 5.76 28.74
N GLY A 240 -11.51 6.17 27.52
CA GLY A 240 -12.05 5.56 26.31
C GLY A 240 -11.61 4.11 26.22
N ARG A 241 -12.44 3.27 25.63
CA ARG A 241 -12.05 1.88 25.31
C ARG A 241 -10.72 1.91 24.56
N PRO A 242 -9.81 0.97 24.77
CA PRO A 242 -8.48 0.96 24.17
C PRO A 242 -8.60 1.08 22.63
N ALA A 243 -7.79 1.94 22.03
CA ALA A 243 -7.84 2.31 20.60
C ALA A 243 -7.85 1.11 19.65
N TRP A 244 -7.15 0.03 20.00
CA TRP A 244 -7.08 -1.19 19.20
C TRP A 244 -8.44 -1.88 19.01
N ARG A 245 -9.38 -1.75 19.98
CA ARG A 245 -10.73 -2.34 19.85
C ARG A 245 -11.56 -1.70 18.74
N TRP A 246 -11.46 -0.39 18.61
CA TRP A 246 -12.11 0.34 17.52
C TRP A 246 -11.44 0.07 16.18
N GLY A 247 -10.10 -0.02 16.18
CA GLY A 247 -9.34 -0.42 15.00
C GLY A 247 -9.72 -1.83 14.54
N LEU A 248 -9.83 -2.78 15.46
CA LEU A 248 -10.27 -4.15 15.15
C LEU A 248 -11.70 -4.17 14.62
N ALA A 249 -12.62 -3.42 15.23
CA ALA A 249 -13.99 -3.31 14.73
C ALA A 249 -14.04 -2.73 13.31
N GLY A 250 -13.21 -1.72 13.02
CA GLY A 250 -13.05 -1.17 11.68
C GLY A 250 -12.51 -2.18 10.66
N VAL A 251 -11.47 -2.94 11.02
CA VAL A 251 -10.91 -4.01 10.18
C VAL A 251 -11.98 -5.10 9.90
N LEU A 252 -12.72 -5.54 10.92
CA LEU A 252 -13.78 -6.54 10.73
C LEU A 252 -14.91 -6.01 9.85
N ALA A 253 -15.29 -4.75 10.00
CA ALA A 253 -16.28 -4.13 9.12
C ALA A 253 -15.77 -4.07 7.67
N MET A 254 -14.48 -3.73 7.45
CA MET A 254 -13.88 -3.75 6.12
C MET A 254 -13.88 -5.16 5.53
N VAL A 255 -13.53 -6.21 6.29
CA VAL A 255 -13.60 -7.61 5.83
C VAL A 255 -15.00 -7.95 5.34
N LEU A 256 -16.04 -7.58 6.10
CA LEU A 256 -17.43 -7.84 5.68
C LEU A 256 -17.82 -7.10 4.40
N LEU A 257 -17.26 -5.93 4.17
CA LEU A 257 -17.56 -5.07 3.03
C LEU A 257 -16.67 -5.34 1.80
N THR A 258 -15.61 -6.16 1.90
CA THR A 258 -14.69 -6.40 0.77
C THR A 258 -15.35 -6.83 -0.54
N PRO A 259 -16.46 -7.61 -0.57
CA PRO A 259 -17.10 -7.95 -1.84
C PRO A 259 -17.62 -6.76 -2.65
N LEU A 260 -17.73 -5.57 -2.04
CA LEU A 260 -18.03 -4.35 -2.79
C LEU A 260 -16.94 -4.03 -3.85
N GLY A 261 -15.71 -4.48 -3.64
CA GLY A 261 -14.63 -4.37 -4.63
C GLY A 261 -14.89 -5.15 -5.93
N LEU A 262 -15.74 -6.19 -5.87
CA LEU A 262 -16.15 -6.96 -7.05
C LEU A 262 -17.17 -6.23 -7.95
N LEU A 263 -17.75 -5.13 -7.47
CA LEU A 263 -18.70 -4.34 -8.27
C LEU A 263 -18.00 -3.52 -9.35
N ALA A 264 -16.69 -3.32 -9.26
CA ALA A 264 -15.91 -2.65 -10.26
C ALA A 264 -15.49 -3.66 -11.36
N PRO A 265 -16.00 -3.54 -12.59
CA PRO A 265 -15.62 -4.44 -13.68
C PRO A 265 -14.24 -4.07 -14.24
N GLY A 266 -13.51 -5.09 -14.74
CA GLY A 266 -12.23 -4.89 -15.41
C GLY A 266 -11.02 -4.94 -14.47
N GLY A 267 -9.82 -4.89 -15.08
CA GLY A 267 -8.53 -4.83 -14.41
C GLY A 267 -8.00 -3.39 -14.34
N ALA A 268 -6.94 -3.17 -13.57
CA ALA A 268 -6.24 -1.90 -13.57
C ALA A 268 -5.30 -1.79 -14.79
N PHE A 269 -4.97 -0.55 -15.19
CA PHE A 269 -4.04 -0.35 -16.29
C PHE A 269 -2.68 -0.99 -16.01
N GLY A 270 -2.21 -1.82 -16.95
CA GLY A 270 -0.92 -2.51 -16.85
C GLY A 270 -0.93 -3.72 -15.90
N GLU A 271 -2.11 -4.26 -15.58
CA GLU A 271 -2.30 -5.45 -14.75
C GLU A 271 -2.96 -6.61 -15.52
N ASP A 272 -3.12 -6.49 -16.84
CA ASP A 272 -3.71 -7.53 -17.68
C ASP A 272 -2.84 -8.80 -17.66
N ALA A 273 -3.47 -9.97 -17.65
CA ALA A 273 -2.75 -11.21 -17.91
C ALA A 273 -2.19 -11.20 -19.35
N PRO A 274 -1.06 -11.86 -19.62
CA PRO A 274 -0.47 -11.87 -20.97
C PRO A 274 -1.44 -12.29 -22.08
N ALA A 275 -2.36 -13.22 -21.75
CA ALA A 275 -3.39 -13.70 -22.68
C ALA A 275 -4.47 -12.64 -23.00
N ASP A 276 -4.71 -11.72 -22.08
CA ASP A 276 -5.76 -10.69 -22.17
C ASP A 276 -5.21 -9.37 -22.72
N LEU A 277 -3.89 -9.27 -22.95
CA LEU A 277 -3.25 -8.08 -23.48
C LEU A 277 -3.79 -7.75 -24.88
N ASN A 278 -4.32 -6.56 -25.07
CA ASN A 278 -4.82 -6.13 -26.37
C ASN A 278 -3.68 -5.82 -27.35
N LEU A 279 -3.23 -6.82 -28.10
CA LEU A 279 -2.12 -6.72 -29.04
C LEU A 279 -2.36 -5.68 -30.12
N GLN A 280 -3.60 -5.53 -30.62
CA GLN A 280 -3.93 -4.57 -31.65
C GLN A 280 -3.78 -3.13 -31.17
N LYS A 281 -4.24 -2.85 -29.94
CA LYS A 281 -4.12 -1.53 -29.30
C LYS A 281 -2.67 -1.05 -29.21
N TYR A 282 -1.75 -2.00 -29.00
CA TYR A 282 -0.32 -1.71 -28.83
C TYR A 282 0.53 -2.04 -30.06
N HIS A 283 -0.12 -2.32 -31.21
CA HIS A 283 0.53 -2.64 -32.49
C HIS A 283 1.53 -3.78 -32.40
N LEU A 284 1.20 -4.81 -31.61
CA LEU A 284 2.02 -5.99 -31.41
C LEU A 284 1.55 -7.16 -32.25
N SER A 285 2.49 -7.97 -32.78
CA SER A 285 2.18 -9.22 -33.45
C SER A 285 2.05 -10.41 -32.50
N ALA A 286 2.64 -10.31 -31.32
CA ALA A 286 2.62 -11.32 -30.25
C ALA A 286 2.84 -10.66 -28.88
N VAL A 287 2.54 -11.40 -27.82
CA VAL A 287 2.85 -11.00 -26.44
C VAL A 287 4.37 -10.79 -26.30
N PRO A 288 4.83 -9.68 -25.67
CA PRO A 288 6.24 -9.45 -25.42
C PRO A 288 6.91 -10.64 -24.73
N SER A 289 8.06 -11.07 -25.23
CA SER A 289 8.68 -12.32 -24.80
C SER A 289 9.08 -12.34 -23.33
N GLY A 290 9.55 -11.24 -22.78
CA GLY A 290 9.87 -11.11 -21.37
C GLY A 290 8.62 -11.11 -20.50
N LEU A 291 7.53 -10.45 -20.96
CA LEU A 291 6.24 -10.50 -20.28
C LEU A 291 5.74 -11.95 -20.21
N ALA A 292 5.71 -12.67 -21.33
CA ALA A 292 5.30 -14.07 -21.38
C ALA A 292 6.17 -14.98 -20.51
N HIS A 293 7.49 -14.71 -20.45
CA HIS A 293 8.43 -15.55 -19.69
C HIS A 293 8.32 -15.33 -18.17
N TYR A 294 8.19 -14.09 -17.72
CA TYR A 294 8.24 -13.75 -16.30
C TYR A 294 6.88 -13.61 -15.64
N SER A 295 5.77 -13.57 -16.38
CA SER A 295 4.41 -13.49 -15.80
C SER A 295 4.09 -14.62 -14.84
N ASP A 296 4.73 -15.78 -15.05
CA ASP A 296 4.60 -16.97 -14.23
C ASP A 296 5.74 -17.17 -13.22
N PHE A 297 6.50 -16.12 -12.90
CA PHE A 297 7.62 -16.18 -11.96
C PHE A 297 7.19 -16.73 -10.59
N TRP A 298 6.01 -16.31 -10.11
CA TRP A 298 5.43 -16.81 -8.86
C TRP A 298 4.08 -17.47 -9.09
N ARG A 299 4.03 -18.81 -8.95
CA ARG A 299 2.80 -19.63 -9.16
C ARG A 299 2.22 -20.22 -7.87
N HIS A 300 2.83 -19.93 -6.71
CA HIS A 300 2.48 -20.54 -5.42
C HIS A 300 1.47 -19.69 -4.63
N THR A 301 0.50 -19.13 -5.32
CA THR A 301 -0.58 -18.37 -4.68
C THR A 301 -1.56 -19.31 -3.97
N VAL A 302 -2.12 -18.86 -2.84
CA VAL A 302 -3.11 -19.62 -2.07
C VAL A 302 -4.53 -19.40 -2.63
N LEU A 303 -4.87 -18.13 -2.88
CA LEU A 303 -6.12 -17.70 -3.50
C LEU A 303 -5.78 -16.62 -4.55
N GLY A 304 -5.31 -17.07 -5.72
CA GLY A 304 -4.91 -16.18 -6.81
C GLY A 304 -6.07 -15.27 -7.24
N GLY A 305 -5.79 -13.97 -7.41
CA GLY A 305 -6.82 -12.97 -7.75
C GLY A 305 -7.92 -12.85 -6.69
N TYR A 306 -7.63 -13.19 -5.43
CA TYR A 306 -8.58 -13.18 -4.30
C TYR A 306 -9.77 -14.14 -4.45
N GLY A 307 -9.67 -15.14 -5.31
CA GLY A 307 -10.77 -16.06 -5.63
C GLY A 307 -10.36 -17.52 -5.65
N PHE A 308 -11.35 -18.39 -5.86
CA PHE A 308 -11.10 -19.79 -6.11
C PHE A 308 -10.75 -20.01 -7.57
N ALA A 309 -9.84 -20.95 -7.86
CA ALA A 309 -9.44 -21.33 -9.23
C ALA A 309 -10.63 -21.73 -10.13
N SER A 310 -11.76 -22.15 -9.53
CA SER A 310 -12.98 -22.48 -10.26
C SER A 310 -13.76 -21.26 -10.75
N GLY A 311 -13.45 -20.05 -10.30
CA GLY A 311 -14.20 -18.82 -10.54
C GLY A 311 -15.60 -18.79 -9.90
N ARG A 312 -15.99 -19.86 -9.16
CA ARG A 312 -17.29 -19.94 -8.48
C ARG A 312 -17.22 -19.28 -7.11
N HIS A 313 -18.36 -18.73 -6.65
CA HIS A 313 -18.50 -18.11 -5.32
C HIS A 313 -17.49 -16.98 -5.10
N ALA A 314 -17.44 -16.01 -6.00
CA ALA A 314 -16.51 -14.88 -5.95
C ALA A 314 -16.56 -14.15 -4.61
N ASP A 315 -17.76 -13.86 -4.07
CA ASP A 315 -17.94 -13.19 -2.77
C ASP A 315 -17.30 -13.98 -1.63
N LEU A 316 -17.49 -15.31 -1.61
CA LEU A 316 -16.90 -16.18 -0.59
C LEU A 316 -15.36 -16.20 -0.73
N GLY A 317 -14.86 -16.25 -1.96
CA GLY A 317 -13.43 -16.16 -2.25
C GLY A 317 -12.83 -14.86 -1.70
N TYR A 318 -13.50 -13.73 -1.94
CA TYR A 318 -13.08 -12.43 -1.44
C TYR A 318 -13.08 -12.33 0.09
N TRP A 319 -14.12 -12.81 0.77
CA TRP A 319 -14.16 -12.86 2.23
C TRP A 319 -13.07 -13.75 2.82
N LEU A 320 -12.86 -14.94 2.26
CA LEU A 320 -11.79 -15.83 2.73
C LEU A 320 -10.41 -15.23 2.48
N SER A 321 -10.21 -14.57 1.35
CA SER A 321 -8.98 -13.86 1.03
C SER A 321 -8.73 -12.70 2.00
N ALA A 322 -9.77 -11.93 2.33
CA ALA A 322 -9.68 -10.86 3.32
C ALA A 322 -9.30 -11.38 4.71
N LEU A 323 -9.95 -12.46 5.17
CA LEU A 323 -9.65 -13.09 6.46
C LEU A 323 -8.23 -13.68 6.49
N LEU A 324 -7.86 -14.42 5.44
CA LEU A 324 -6.53 -15.01 5.32
C LEU A 324 -5.44 -13.93 5.27
N GLY A 325 -5.67 -12.87 4.48
CA GLY A 325 -4.73 -11.75 4.37
C GLY A 325 -4.54 -11.01 5.68
N VAL A 326 -5.63 -10.68 6.39
CA VAL A 326 -5.56 -10.06 7.72
C VAL A 326 -4.82 -10.96 8.72
N ALA A 327 -5.09 -12.27 8.70
CA ALA A 327 -4.39 -13.23 9.56
C ALA A 327 -2.90 -13.32 9.22
N ALA A 328 -2.55 -13.41 7.93
CA ALA A 328 -1.16 -13.47 7.47
C ALA A 328 -0.39 -12.19 7.78
N VAL A 329 -0.99 -11.02 7.53
CA VAL A 329 -0.43 -9.71 7.89
C VAL A 329 -0.22 -9.60 9.40
N GLY A 330 -1.22 -9.99 10.19
CA GLY A 330 -1.14 -10.01 11.66
C GLY A 330 -0.02 -10.90 12.18
N ALA A 331 0.11 -12.11 11.62
CA ALA A 331 1.19 -13.04 11.92
C ALA A 331 2.56 -12.46 11.54
N ALA A 332 2.71 -11.92 10.32
CA ALA A 332 3.96 -11.33 9.85
C ALA A 332 4.43 -10.17 10.73
N VAL A 333 3.53 -9.25 11.08
CA VAL A 333 3.84 -8.13 11.99
C VAL A 333 4.19 -8.63 13.39
N THR A 334 3.48 -9.63 13.91
CA THR A 334 3.76 -10.22 15.22
C THR A 334 5.14 -10.87 15.27
N LEU A 335 5.48 -11.64 14.23
CA LEU A 335 6.80 -12.25 14.09
C LEU A 335 7.90 -11.19 13.95
N PHE A 336 7.67 -10.14 13.18
CA PHE A 336 8.59 -9.01 13.06
C PHE A 336 8.85 -8.35 14.43
N VAL A 337 7.79 -8.03 15.19
CA VAL A 337 7.90 -7.44 16.52
C VAL A 337 8.63 -8.37 17.48
N ALA A 338 8.34 -9.68 17.46
CA ALA A 338 9.02 -10.68 18.29
C ALA A 338 10.52 -10.76 17.94
N ALA A 339 10.88 -10.78 16.66
CA ALA A 339 12.28 -10.81 16.22
C ALA A 339 13.05 -9.56 16.68
N VAL A 340 12.44 -8.37 16.51
CA VAL A 340 13.04 -7.09 16.95
C VAL A 340 13.30 -7.09 18.46
N ARG A 341 12.38 -7.65 19.27
CA ARG A 341 12.54 -7.74 20.73
C ARG A 341 13.63 -8.73 21.12
N LEU A 342 13.67 -9.88 20.44
CA LEU A 342 14.67 -10.92 20.71
C LEU A 342 16.08 -10.40 20.44
N LEU A 343 16.31 -9.80 19.26
CA LEU A 343 17.60 -9.20 18.88
C LEU A 343 18.02 -8.09 19.87
N GLY A 344 17.08 -7.25 20.31
CA GLY A 344 17.37 -6.23 21.33
C GLY A 344 17.81 -6.80 22.68
N ARG A 345 17.25 -7.96 23.09
CA ARG A 345 17.65 -8.65 24.33
C ARG A 345 19.04 -9.29 24.22
N MET A 346 19.37 -9.85 23.05
CA MET A 346 20.69 -10.46 22.81
C MET A 346 21.79 -9.41 22.91
N HIS A 347 21.66 -8.28 22.23
CA HIS A 347 22.64 -7.17 22.30
C HIS A 347 22.80 -6.62 23.71
N ALA A 348 21.74 -6.55 24.52
CA ALA A 348 21.83 -6.10 25.90
C ALA A 348 22.58 -7.10 26.80
N ARG A 349 22.45 -8.41 26.57
CA ARG A 349 23.19 -9.47 27.29
C ARG A 349 24.67 -9.45 26.95
N ASP A 350 25.01 -9.29 25.64
CA ASP A 350 26.40 -9.25 25.20
C ASP A 350 27.13 -8.02 25.75
N ALA A 351 26.44 -6.86 25.82
CA ALA A 351 26.98 -5.65 26.44
C ALA A 351 27.23 -5.81 27.96
N HIS A 352 26.42 -6.59 28.67
CA HIS A 352 26.63 -6.90 30.10
C HIS A 352 27.68 -8.00 30.34
N ALA A 353 27.93 -8.87 29.37
CA ALA A 353 28.94 -9.90 29.44
C ALA A 353 30.37 -9.37 29.13
N SER A 354 30.44 -8.23 28.46
CA SER A 354 31.71 -7.56 28.08
C SER A 354 32.11 -6.40 29.03
N ALA A 355 31.27 -6.06 30.00
CA ALA A 355 31.52 -5.08 31.05
C ALA A 355 31.87 -5.77 32.37
#